data_f4a5f244afcb923615a06129c48f6b61
#
_entry.id   f4a5f244afcb923615a06129c48f6b61
#
_cell.length_a   1.000
_cell.length_b   1.000
_cell.length_c   1.000
_cell.angle_alpha   90.00
_cell.angle_beta   90.00
_cell.angle_gamma   90.00
#
_symmetry.space_group_name_H-M   'P 1'
#
loop_
_entity.id
_entity.type
_entity.pdbx_description
1 polymer ?
#
loop_
_entity_poly.entity_id
_entity_poly.type
_entity_poly.pdbx_seq_one_letter_code
_entity_poly.pdbx_strand_id
1 'polypeptide(L)'
;TFDENTRRYSLGVCVFRLGMAKMNTLDFRRIALRYLRPLSRETDMICYLGVRQEDMLIMVEQVVPSSVPVWAQLMVRTGGETNLYATGIGRLFLAQDTDEEVAAYLDRTAPKQITPETVTDKQKILAMVRCARAEEFDVNQGESDLYIASLCAPIYDVNGRMVAGISLCGIKEQINGANRSEYERMVRQTAAKISEQLGYMKR
;
A
#
# COMPACT_ATOMS: atom_id res chain seq x y z
N THR A 1 14.81 -10.15 -24.63
CA THR A 1 15.00 -9.92 -26.09
C THR A 1 16.20 -9.00 -26.29
N PHE A 2 17.03 -9.26 -27.30
CA PHE A 2 18.13 -8.40 -27.72
C PHE A 2 17.67 -7.59 -28.96
N ASP A 3 17.91 -6.28 -28.94
CA ASP A 3 17.64 -5.39 -30.06
C ASP A 3 18.96 -5.10 -30.79
N GLU A 4 19.09 -5.57 -32.02
CA GLU A 4 20.30 -5.42 -32.84
C GLU A 4 20.59 -3.98 -33.24
N ASN A 5 19.56 -3.12 -33.37
CA ASN A 5 19.73 -1.74 -33.79
C ASN A 5 20.28 -0.87 -32.65
N THR A 6 19.80 -1.09 -31.41
CA THR A 6 20.21 -0.32 -30.23
C THR A 6 21.30 -1.01 -29.43
N ARG A 7 21.66 -2.27 -29.75
CA ARG A 7 22.56 -3.15 -28.98
C ARG A 7 22.20 -3.25 -27.50
N ARG A 8 20.91 -3.22 -27.17
CA ARG A 8 20.41 -3.30 -25.79
C ARG A 8 19.57 -4.56 -25.57
N TYR A 9 19.62 -5.06 -24.34
CA TYR A 9 18.72 -6.11 -23.88
C TYR A 9 17.46 -5.47 -23.29
N SER A 10 16.30 -6.03 -23.61
CA SER A 10 15.02 -5.70 -22.97
C SER A 10 14.36 -6.96 -22.42
N LEU A 11 13.52 -6.79 -21.41
CA LEU A 11 12.70 -7.89 -20.89
C LEU A 11 11.72 -8.35 -21.97
N GLY A 12 11.71 -9.64 -22.28
CA GLY A 12 10.76 -10.22 -23.22
C GLY A 12 9.36 -10.42 -22.59
N VAL A 13 8.35 -10.60 -23.44
CA VAL A 13 6.94 -10.88 -23.05
C VAL A 13 6.81 -12.08 -22.08
N CYS A 14 7.77 -13.00 -22.08
CA CYS A 14 7.77 -14.12 -21.14
C CYS A 14 7.81 -13.69 -19.68
N VAL A 15 8.54 -12.60 -19.35
CA VAL A 15 8.59 -12.05 -17.98
C VAL A 15 7.22 -11.53 -17.56
N PHE A 16 6.51 -10.86 -18.47
CA PHE A 16 5.13 -10.44 -18.22
C PHE A 16 4.21 -11.66 -17.94
N ARG A 17 4.32 -12.73 -18.72
CA ARG A 17 3.55 -13.98 -18.48
C ARG A 17 3.85 -14.57 -17.11
N LEU A 18 5.10 -14.62 -16.69
CA LEU A 18 5.50 -15.11 -15.36
C LEU A 18 4.93 -14.23 -14.24
N GLY A 19 5.03 -12.90 -14.40
CA GLY A 19 4.41 -11.96 -13.47
C GLY A 19 2.90 -12.15 -13.34
N MET A 20 2.19 -12.28 -14.46
CA MET A 20 0.74 -12.54 -14.47
C MET A 20 0.39 -13.90 -13.85
N ALA A 21 1.18 -14.95 -14.09
CA ALA A 21 0.98 -16.26 -13.45
C ALA A 21 1.08 -16.11 -11.92
N LYS A 22 2.10 -15.42 -11.40
CA LYS A 22 2.24 -15.14 -9.97
C LYS A 22 1.06 -14.34 -9.43
N MET A 23 0.66 -13.26 -10.11
CA MET A 23 -0.48 -12.41 -9.72
C MET A 23 -1.79 -13.21 -9.63
N ASN A 24 -2.01 -14.16 -10.53
CA ASN A 24 -3.20 -15.01 -10.55
C ASN A 24 -3.23 -16.06 -9.41
N THR A 25 -2.07 -16.37 -8.79
CA THR A 25 -1.99 -17.24 -7.62
C THR A 25 -2.22 -16.51 -6.29
N LEU A 26 -2.35 -15.19 -6.31
CA LEU A 26 -2.64 -14.40 -5.12
C LEU A 26 -4.15 -14.40 -4.86
N ASP A 27 -4.65 -15.42 -4.17
CA ASP A 27 -6.09 -15.54 -3.86
C ASP A 27 -6.64 -14.31 -3.14
N PHE A 28 -5.85 -13.71 -2.24
CA PHE A 28 -6.24 -12.48 -1.54
C PHE A 28 -6.50 -11.31 -2.50
N ARG A 29 -5.77 -11.20 -3.63
CA ARG A 29 -5.98 -10.16 -4.64
C ARG A 29 -7.38 -10.24 -5.25
N ARG A 30 -7.80 -11.44 -5.64
CA ARG A 30 -9.13 -11.68 -6.22
C ARG A 30 -10.24 -11.38 -5.22
N ILE A 31 -10.04 -11.75 -3.97
CA ILE A 31 -10.97 -11.45 -2.87
C ILE A 31 -11.01 -9.94 -2.64
N ALA A 32 -9.85 -9.29 -2.50
CA ALA A 32 -9.75 -7.85 -2.24
C ALA A 32 -10.49 -7.02 -3.30
N LEU A 33 -10.36 -7.35 -4.59
CA LEU A 33 -11.02 -6.62 -5.67
C LEU A 33 -12.54 -6.54 -5.54
N ARG A 34 -13.19 -7.54 -4.92
CA ARG A 34 -14.64 -7.53 -4.69
C ARG A 34 -15.06 -6.42 -3.72
N TYR A 35 -14.16 -6.02 -2.81
CA TYR A 35 -14.41 -5.01 -1.79
C TYR A 35 -13.81 -3.66 -2.14
N LEU A 36 -12.66 -3.64 -2.82
CA LEU A 36 -12.00 -2.40 -3.23
C LEU A 36 -12.79 -1.64 -4.31
N ARG A 37 -13.44 -2.36 -5.24
CA ARG A 37 -14.25 -1.72 -6.29
C ARG A 37 -15.45 -0.94 -5.73
N PRO A 38 -16.28 -1.48 -4.82
CA PRO A 38 -17.31 -0.70 -4.15
C PRO A 38 -16.73 0.47 -3.37
N LEU A 39 -15.67 0.26 -2.57
CA LEU A 39 -15.02 1.32 -1.78
C LEU A 39 -14.58 2.49 -2.67
N SER A 40 -13.86 2.21 -3.76
CA SER A 40 -13.39 3.21 -4.71
C SER A 40 -14.56 3.98 -5.36
N ARG A 41 -15.64 3.28 -5.72
CA ARG A 41 -16.82 3.89 -6.33
C ARG A 41 -17.60 4.78 -5.36
N GLU A 42 -17.76 4.35 -4.09
CA GLU A 42 -18.52 5.07 -3.08
C GLU A 42 -17.79 6.33 -2.60
N THR A 43 -16.48 6.27 -2.54
CA THR A 43 -15.64 7.39 -2.08
C THR A 43 -15.17 8.30 -3.21
N ASP A 44 -15.28 7.84 -4.45
CA ASP A 44 -14.71 8.48 -5.65
C ASP A 44 -13.19 8.72 -5.55
N MET A 45 -12.49 7.75 -4.91
CA MET A 45 -11.05 7.80 -4.66
C MET A 45 -10.36 6.52 -5.13
N ILE A 46 -9.03 6.62 -5.31
CA ILE A 46 -8.20 5.48 -5.73
C ILE A 46 -7.97 4.54 -4.55
N CYS A 47 -8.17 3.24 -4.76
CA CYS A 47 -7.78 2.21 -3.80
C CYS A 47 -6.58 1.43 -4.31
N TYR A 48 -5.62 1.19 -3.43
CA TYR A 48 -4.47 0.33 -3.70
C TYR A 48 -4.49 -0.91 -2.82
N LEU A 49 -3.89 -1.97 -3.35
CA LEU A 49 -3.52 -3.18 -2.61
C LEU A 49 -2.01 -3.36 -2.72
N GLY A 50 -1.33 -3.39 -1.59
CA GLY A 50 0.12 -3.52 -1.53
C GLY A 50 0.57 -4.73 -0.73
N VAL A 51 1.73 -5.29 -1.10
CA VAL A 51 2.40 -6.39 -0.39
C VAL A 51 3.84 -6.00 -0.08
N ARG A 52 4.38 -6.54 1.00
CA ARG A 52 5.81 -6.39 1.30
C ARG A 52 6.62 -7.42 0.53
N GLN A 53 7.66 -6.95 -0.12
CA GLN A 53 8.72 -7.78 -0.71
C GLN A 53 10.05 -7.29 -0.15
N GLU A 54 10.64 -8.04 0.78
CA GLU A 54 11.86 -7.63 1.49
C GLU A 54 11.71 -6.25 2.15
N ASP A 55 12.48 -5.27 1.70
CA ASP A 55 12.52 -3.89 2.21
C ASP A 55 11.60 -2.91 1.45
N MET A 56 10.82 -3.41 0.50
CA MET A 56 9.97 -2.59 -0.37
C MET A 56 8.49 -2.97 -0.27
N LEU A 57 7.65 -1.98 -0.51
CA LEU A 57 6.22 -2.17 -0.76
C LEU A 57 5.99 -2.26 -2.26
N ILE A 58 5.33 -3.33 -2.71
CA ILE A 58 4.94 -3.55 -4.09
C ILE A 58 3.43 -3.35 -4.22
N MET A 59 3.00 -2.47 -5.12
CA MET A 59 1.58 -2.31 -5.44
C MET A 59 1.12 -3.41 -6.39
N VAL A 60 0.29 -4.32 -5.90
CA VAL A 60 -0.20 -5.48 -6.69
C VAL A 60 -1.55 -5.22 -7.35
N GLU A 61 -2.29 -4.19 -6.91
CA GLU A 61 -3.54 -3.79 -7.53
C GLU A 61 -3.82 -2.31 -7.31
N GLN A 62 -4.50 -1.72 -8.31
CA GLN A 62 -5.02 -0.36 -8.27
C GLN A 62 -6.46 -0.36 -8.79
N VAL A 63 -7.38 0.19 -8.01
CA VAL A 63 -8.76 0.42 -8.44
C VAL A 63 -8.99 1.92 -8.53
N VAL A 64 -9.30 2.38 -9.75
CA VAL A 64 -9.45 3.80 -10.06
C VAL A 64 -10.90 4.08 -10.43
N PRO A 65 -11.58 5.05 -9.81
CA PRO A 65 -12.90 5.46 -10.23
C PRO A 65 -12.85 6.21 -11.56
N SER A 66 -13.95 6.20 -12.30
CA SER A 66 -14.01 6.80 -13.66
C SER A 66 -13.85 8.32 -13.68
N SER A 67 -14.11 8.99 -12.59
CA SER A 67 -13.96 10.45 -12.41
C SER A 67 -12.51 10.91 -12.30
N VAL A 68 -11.59 10.02 -11.89
CA VAL A 68 -10.19 10.38 -11.70
C VAL A 68 -9.49 10.59 -13.06
N PRO A 69 -8.87 11.75 -13.28
CA PRO A 69 -8.16 12.04 -14.51
C PRO A 69 -7.06 11.04 -14.82
N VAL A 70 -6.82 10.76 -16.11
CA VAL A 70 -5.84 9.75 -16.55
C VAL A 70 -4.44 10.02 -16.01
N TRP A 71 -4.02 11.28 -15.87
CA TRP A 71 -2.70 11.62 -15.33
C TRP A 71 -2.53 11.19 -13.87
N ALA A 72 -3.59 11.31 -13.05
CA ALA A 72 -3.56 10.90 -11.66
C ALA A 72 -3.53 9.36 -11.51
N GLN A 73 -4.03 8.62 -12.51
CA GLN A 73 -3.95 7.17 -12.55
C GLN A 73 -2.52 6.66 -12.77
N LEU A 74 -1.62 7.52 -13.22
CA LEU A 74 -0.23 7.17 -13.53
C LEU A 74 0.74 7.36 -12.35
N MET A 75 0.29 7.96 -11.24
CA MET A 75 1.16 8.30 -10.10
C MET A 75 1.78 7.08 -9.43
N VAL A 76 0.98 6.04 -9.18
CA VAL A 76 1.49 4.75 -8.70
C VAL A 76 0.87 3.64 -9.54
N ARG A 77 1.71 2.87 -10.22
CA ARG A 77 1.26 1.77 -11.09
C ARG A 77 1.34 0.43 -10.37
N THR A 78 0.49 -0.50 -10.77
CA THR A 78 0.67 -1.91 -10.41
C THR A 78 2.07 -2.38 -10.80
N GLY A 79 2.77 -3.03 -9.89
CA GLY A 79 4.18 -3.40 -10.01
C GLY A 79 5.16 -2.29 -9.60
N GLY A 80 4.68 -1.09 -9.26
CA GLY A 80 5.52 -0.02 -8.71
C GLY A 80 6.00 -0.35 -7.30
N GLU A 81 7.23 0.02 -7.02
CA GLU A 81 7.90 -0.17 -5.73
C GLU A 81 7.97 1.15 -4.96
N THR A 82 7.79 1.09 -3.65
CA THR A 82 7.97 2.24 -2.77
C THR A 82 8.54 1.82 -1.43
N ASN A 83 9.14 2.77 -0.71
CA ASN A 83 9.75 2.50 0.58
C ASN A 83 8.68 2.23 1.66
N LEU A 84 8.94 1.27 2.56
CA LEU A 84 8.01 0.97 3.66
C LEU A 84 7.86 2.17 4.60
N TYR A 85 8.95 2.86 4.96
CA TYR A 85 8.92 3.97 5.93
C TYR A 85 8.06 5.16 5.47
N ALA A 86 7.99 5.42 4.16
CA ALA A 86 7.33 6.60 3.60
C ALA A 86 5.86 6.38 3.21
N THR A 87 5.32 5.19 3.49
CA THR A 87 3.93 4.85 3.10
C THR A 87 3.16 4.24 4.27
N GLY A 88 1.85 4.52 4.34
CA GLY A 88 1.01 3.98 5.42
C GLY A 88 0.92 2.45 5.38
N ILE A 89 0.72 1.83 4.19
CA ILE A 89 0.77 0.36 4.08
C ILE A 89 2.14 -0.18 4.49
N GLY A 90 3.22 0.51 4.11
CA GLY A 90 4.58 0.10 4.47
C GLY A 90 4.81 0.12 5.98
N ARG A 91 4.37 1.18 6.68
CA ARG A 91 4.48 1.25 8.15
C ARG A 91 3.63 0.19 8.84
N LEU A 92 2.47 -0.20 8.29
CA LEU A 92 1.68 -1.33 8.78
C LEU A 92 2.43 -2.66 8.65
N PHE A 93 3.22 -2.85 7.59
CA PHE A 93 4.11 -4.02 7.49
C PHE A 93 5.26 -3.95 8.49
N LEU A 94 5.90 -2.79 8.66
CA LEU A 94 6.93 -2.60 9.70
C LEU A 94 6.35 -2.79 11.11
N ALA A 95 5.07 -2.52 11.31
CA ALA A 95 4.37 -2.76 12.57
C ALA A 95 4.25 -4.25 12.95
N GLN A 96 4.47 -5.17 12.02
CA GLN A 96 4.53 -6.61 12.28
C GLN A 96 5.92 -7.07 12.78
N ASP A 97 6.94 -6.26 12.55
CA ASP A 97 8.33 -6.53 12.98
C ASP A 97 8.54 -6.05 14.43
N THR A 98 9.59 -6.52 15.10
CA THR A 98 10.02 -5.96 16.38
C THR A 98 10.66 -4.58 16.20
N ASP A 99 10.80 -3.82 17.28
CA ASP A 99 11.42 -2.49 17.21
C ASP A 99 12.90 -2.57 16.77
N GLU A 100 13.60 -3.64 17.13
CA GLU A 100 14.99 -3.92 16.72
C GLU A 100 15.07 -4.21 15.23
N GLU A 101 14.13 -4.99 14.68
CA GLU A 101 14.06 -5.28 13.24
C GLU A 101 13.72 -4.01 12.45
N VAL A 102 12.80 -3.16 12.95
CA VAL A 102 12.50 -1.86 12.34
C VAL A 102 13.73 -0.96 12.36
N ALA A 103 14.47 -0.90 13.48
CA ALA A 103 15.71 -0.12 13.55
C ALA A 103 16.75 -0.61 12.54
N ALA A 104 16.94 -1.93 12.45
CA ALA A 104 17.85 -2.53 11.45
C ALA A 104 17.43 -2.25 10.01
N TYR A 105 16.12 -2.27 9.71
CA TYR A 105 15.57 -1.84 8.42
C TYR A 105 15.92 -0.37 8.13
N LEU A 106 15.70 0.54 9.08
CA LEU A 106 15.98 1.97 8.92
C LEU A 106 17.48 2.26 8.78
N ASP A 107 18.34 1.45 9.42
CA ASP A 107 19.80 1.56 9.26
C ASP A 107 20.23 1.16 7.85
N ARG A 108 19.67 0.07 7.34
CA ARG A 108 20.00 -0.50 6.02
C ARG A 108 19.47 0.36 4.89
N THR A 109 18.26 0.87 4.98
CA THR A 109 17.61 1.63 3.92
C THR A 109 17.97 3.11 3.91
N ALA A 110 18.49 3.64 5.02
CA ALA A 110 18.88 5.03 5.19
C ALA A 110 17.81 6.01 4.65
N PRO A 111 16.71 6.27 5.40
CA PRO A 111 15.56 7.03 4.92
C PRO A 111 15.95 8.35 4.25
N LYS A 112 15.44 8.56 3.03
CA LYS A 112 15.67 9.76 2.22
C LYS A 112 14.40 10.60 2.14
N GLN A 113 14.58 11.91 2.05
CA GLN A 113 13.46 12.82 1.85
C GLN A 113 12.93 12.72 0.41
N ILE A 114 11.69 12.26 0.27
CA ILE A 114 10.97 12.12 -1.02
C ILE A 114 10.19 13.41 -1.28
N THR A 115 9.51 13.90 -0.23
CA THR A 115 8.79 15.19 -0.22
C THR A 115 9.22 15.99 1.01
N PRO A 116 8.88 17.27 1.12
CA PRO A 116 9.09 18.05 2.34
C PRO A 116 8.46 17.42 3.60
N GLU A 117 7.39 16.63 3.43
CA GLU A 117 6.66 15.96 4.51
C GLU A 117 7.26 14.59 4.89
N THR A 118 8.21 14.07 4.12
CA THR A 118 8.83 12.76 4.41
C THR A 118 9.58 12.81 5.73
N VAL A 119 9.17 11.97 6.67
CA VAL A 119 9.91 11.79 7.92
C VAL A 119 11.14 10.91 7.66
N THR A 120 12.33 11.45 7.97
CA THR A 120 13.63 10.75 7.81
C THR A 120 14.30 10.45 9.14
N ASP A 121 13.83 11.07 10.22
CA ASP A 121 14.30 10.79 11.58
C ASP A 121 13.84 9.39 12.01
N LYS A 122 14.81 8.52 12.32
CA LYS A 122 14.57 7.10 12.64
C LYS A 122 13.70 6.92 13.89
N GLN A 123 13.87 7.78 14.90
CA GLN A 123 13.09 7.69 16.15
C GLN A 123 11.64 8.10 15.90
N LYS A 124 11.41 9.11 15.06
CA LYS A 124 10.06 9.51 14.68
C LYS A 124 9.38 8.42 13.82
N ILE A 125 10.10 7.82 12.88
CA ILE A 125 9.56 6.69 12.08
C ILE A 125 9.20 5.53 13.00
N LEU A 126 10.06 5.16 13.94
CA LEU A 126 9.77 4.10 14.90
C LEU A 126 8.53 4.42 15.76
N ALA A 127 8.37 5.68 16.18
CA ALA A 127 7.17 6.11 16.89
C ALA A 127 5.89 5.98 16.04
N MET A 128 5.96 6.34 14.74
CA MET A 128 4.85 6.15 13.78
C MET A 128 4.52 4.67 13.60
N VAL A 129 5.52 3.80 13.49
CA VAL A 129 5.33 2.35 13.38
C VAL A 129 4.67 1.77 14.64
N ARG A 130 5.07 2.21 15.84
CA ARG A 130 4.43 1.81 17.10
C ARG A 130 2.96 2.24 17.16
N CYS A 131 2.65 3.46 16.68
CA CYS A 131 1.28 3.96 16.55
C CYS A 131 0.47 3.09 15.58
N ALA A 132 1.02 2.79 14.40
CA ALA A 132 0.39 1.93 13.41
C ALA A 132 0.14 0.50 13.94
N ARG A 133 1.05 -0.01 14.79
CA ARG A 133 0.90 -1.32 15.47
C ARG A 133 -0.26 -1.30 16.46
N ALA A 134 -0.36 -0.27 17.29
CA ALA A 134 -1.40 -0.14 18.30
C ALA A 134 -2.79 0.04 17.68
N GLU A 135 -2.88 0.86 16.63
CA GLU A 135 -4.13 1.24 15.98
C GLU A 135 -4.59 0.24 14.91
N GLU A 136 -3.74 -0.67 14.44
CA GLU A 136 -3.97 -1.48 13.22
C GLU A 136 -4.47 -0.60 12.05
N PHE A 137 -3.88 0.59 11.94
CA PHE A 137 -4.25 1.61 10.97
C PHE A 137 -3.13 2.63 10.83
N ASP A 138 -3.00 3.21 9.65
CA ASP A 138 -2.03 4.27 9.42
C ASP A 138 -2.55 5.32 8.43
N VAL A 139 -2.04 6.52 8.53
CA VAL A 139 -2.40 7.65 7.67
C VAL A 139 -1.13 8.23 7.07
N ASN A 140 -1.04 8.22 5.74
CA ASN A 140 0.00 8.96 5.03
C ASN A 140 -0.50 10.38 4.75
N GLN A 141 0.34 11.38 5.03
CA GLN A 141 -0.01 12.80 4.92
C GLN A 141 0.95 13.54 3.96
N GLY A 142 1.31 12.90 2.88
CA GLY A 142 2.18 13.51 1.87
C GLY A 142 3.62 13.06 1.91
N GLU A 143 3.95 12.03 2.68
CA GLU A 143 5.34 11.56 2.83
C GLU A 143 5.89 10.92 1.56
N SER A 144 5.05 10.31 0.72
CA SER A 144 5.43 9.72 -0.57
C SER A 144 5.06 10.56 -1.78
N ASP A 145 4.03 11.40 -1.66
CA ASP A 145 3.58 12.37 -2.66
C ASP A 145 2.98 13.56 -1.93
N LEU A 146 3.51 14.76 -2.17
CA LEU A 146 3.21 15.97 -1.39
C LEU A 146 1.72 16.31 -1.30
N TYR A 147 0.96 16.05 -2.36
CA TYR A 147 -0.44 16.45 -2.46
C TYR A 147 -1.44 15.34 -2.10
N ILE A 148 -0.94 14.12 -1.90
CA ILE A 148 -1.77 12.95 -1.65
C ILE A 148 -1.74 12.56 -0.18
N ALA A 149 -2.92 12.28 0.35
CA ALA A 149 -3.06 11.59 1.62
C ALA A 149 -3.68 10.20 1.39
N SER A 150 -3.46 9.29 2.32
CA SER A 150 -4.08 7.98 2.29
C SER A 150 -4.41 7.43 3.66
N LEU A 151 -5.51 6.68 3.73
CA LEU A 151 -5.97 5.93 4.88
C LEU A 151 -5.69 4.45 4.63
N CYS A 152 -4.96 3.80 5.53
CA CYS A 152 -4.39 2.47 5.30
C CYS A 152 -4.80 1.49 6.39
N ALA A 153 -5.15 0.25 6.00
CA ALA A 153 -5.48 -0.83 6.92
C ALA A 153 -4.85 -2.16 6.48
N PRO A 154 -4.48 -3.05 7.44
CA PRO A 154 -3.87 -4.33 7.16
C PRO A 154 -4.91 -5.39 6.77
N ILE A 155 -4.48 -6.36 5.96
CA ILE A 155 -5.23 -7.57 5.63
C ILE A 155 -4.47 -8.76 6.20
N TYR A 156 -5.17 -9.58 6.98
CA TYR A 156 -4.63 -10.76 7.65
C TYR A 156 -5.14 -12.06 7.03
N ASP A 157 -4.31 -13.09 7.07
CA ASP A 157 -4.67 -14.46 6.72
C ASP A 157 -5.24 -15.24 7.93
N VAL A 158 -5.62 -16.50 7.71
CA VAL A 158 -6.12 -17.43 8.73
C VAL A 158 -5.17 -17.62 9.92
N ASN A 159 -3.87 -17.37 9.75
CA ASN A 159 -2.85 -17.49 10.79
C ASN A 159 -2.62 -16.17 11.55
N GLY A 160 -3.36 -15.11 11.22
CA GLY A 160 -3.16 -13.77 11.77
C GLY A 160 -1.92 -13.05 11.23
N ARG A 161 -1.37 -13.48 10.10
CA ARG A 161 -0.24 -12.81 9.44
C ARG A 161 -0.76 -11.77 8.47
N MET A 162 -0.18 -10.59 8.50
CA MET A 162 -0.46 -9.57 7.50
C MET A 162 0.08 -10.01 6.13
N VAL A 163 -0.83 -10.28 5.19
CA VAL A 163 -0.49 -10.73 3.83
C VAL A 163 -0.53 -9.60 2.80
N ALA A 164 -1.28 -8.55 3.10
CA ALA A 164 -1.40 -7.36 2.26
C ALA A 164 -1.85 -6.16 3.10
N GLY A 165 -1.79 -4.96 2.52
CA GLY A 165 -2.45 -3.77 3.04
C GLY A 165 -3.28 -3.12 1.96
N ILE A 166 -4.37 -2.45 2.37
CA ILE A 166 -5.13 -1.58 1.49
C ILE A 166 -4.91 -0.13 1.83
N SER A 167 -5.06 0.74 0.85
CA SER A 167 -5.17 2.17 1.07
C SER A 167 -6.26 2.80 0.23
N LEU A 168 -6.92 3.80 0.79
CA LEU A 168 -7.80 4.75 0.12
C LEU A 168 -7.02 6.05 -0.05
N CYS A 169 -6.77 6.47 -1.28
CA CYS A 169 -5.92 7.60 -1.63
C CYS A 169 -6.71 8.70 -2.34
N GLY A 170 -6.52 9.92 -1.90
CA GLY A 170 -7.08 11.12 -2.50
C GLY A 170 -6.19 12.34 -2.25
N ILE A 171 -6.57 13.49 -2.77
CA ILE A 171 -5.91 14.74 -2.40
C ILE A 171 -6.11 15.02 -0.90
N LYS A 172 -5.14 15.69 -0.28
CA LYS A 172 -5.13 15.93 1.17
C LYS A 172 -6.44 16.56 1.68
N GLU A 173 -6.98 17.52 0.95
CA GLU A 173 -8.23 18.22 1.29
C GLU A 173 -9.42 17.27 1.30
N GLN A 174 -9.48 16.31 0.40
CA GLN A 174 -10.55 15.31 0.32
C GLN A 174 -10.46 14.32 1.47
N ILE A 175 -9.26 13.77 1.73
CA ILE A 175 -9.03 12.81 2.82
C ILE A 175 -9.24 13.45 4.19
N ASN A 176 -8.76 14.69 4.38
CA ASN A 176 -8.83 15.40 5.66
C ASN A 176 -10.10 16.26 5.85
N GLY A 177 -11.03 16.20 4.90
CA GLY A 177 -12.29 16.93 4.95
C GLY A 177 -13.30 16.38 5.97
N ALA A 178 -14.52 16.88 5.89
CA ALA A 178 -15.60 16.54 6.83
C ALA A 178 -15.91 15.02 6.92
N ASN A 179 -15.66 14.28 5.85
CA ASN A 179 -15.97 12.85 5.76
C ASN A 179 -14.82 11.93 6.23
N ARG A 180 -13.72 12.48 6.77
CA ARG A 180 -12.54 11.69 7.17
C ARG A 180 -12.88 10.48 8.04
N SER A 181 -13.65 10.69 9.10
CA SER A 181 -14.01 9.60 10.03
C SER A 181 -14.83 8.49 9.34
N GLU A 182 -15.67 8.87 8.39
CA GLU A 182 -16.44 7.93 7.59
C GLU A 182 -15.51 7.11 6.67
N TYR A 183 -14.58 7.76 5.97
CA TYR A 183 -13.61 7.09 5.12
C TYR A 183 -12.71 6.12 5.92
N GLU A 184 -12.27 6.55 7.11
CA GLU A 184 -11.50 5.69 8.02
C GLU A 184 -12.29 4.43 8.40
N ARG A 185 -13.56 4.60 8.79
CA ARG A 185 -14.47 3.49 9.08
C ARG A 185 -14.62 2.55 7.89
N MET A 186 -14.83 3.08 6.68
CA MET A 186 -15.00 2.30 5.46
C MET A 186 -13.75 1.50 5.12
N VAL A 187 -12.55 2.09 5.25
CA VAL A 187 -11.27 1.41 5.01
C VAL A 187 -11.07 0.26 6.00
N ARG A 188 -11.24 0.53 7.30
CA ARG A 188 -11.14 -0.51 8.35
C ARG A 188 -12.12 -1.66 8.12
N GLN A 189 -13.39 -1.36 7.81
CA GLN A 189 -14.40 -2.39 7.52
C GLN A 189 -14.09 -3.19 6.26
N THR A 190 -13.57 -2.53 5.24
CA THR A 190 -13.16 -3.19 3.99
C THR A 190 -12.02 -4.16 4.25
N ALA A 191 -10.99 -3.75 4.97
CA ALA A 191 -9.85 -4.60 5.33
C ALA A 191 -10.30 -5.80 6.19
N ALA A 192 -11.18 -5.57 7.18
CA ALA A 192 -11.74 -6.62 8.03
C ALA A 192 -12.52 -7.66 7.20
N LYS A 193 -13.42 -7.23 6.32
CA LYS A 193 -14.19 -8.14 5.43
C LYS A 193 -13.28 -8.97 4.52
N ILE A 194 -12.19 -8.38 4.00
CA ILE A 194 -11.23 -9.13 3.18
C ILE A 194 -10.51 -10.16 4.04
N SER A 195 -10.07 -9.80 5.24
CA SER A 195 -9.39 -10.70 6.19
C SER A 195 -10.32 -11.86 6.61
N GLU A 196 -11.59 -11.59 6.91
CA GLU A 196 -12.60 -12.62 7.19
C GLU A 196 -12.75 -13.64 6.05
N GLN A 197 -12.75 -13.17 4.79
CA GLN A 197 -12.79 -14.04 3.62
C GLN A 197 -11.51 -14.86 3.43
N LEU A 198 -10.40 -14.44 4.03
CA LEU A 198 -9.14 -15.18 4.09
C LEU A 198 -9.06 -16.10 5.31
N GLY A 199 -10.14 -16.20 6.09
CA GLY A 199 -10.25 -17.08 7.25
C GLY A 199 -9.72 -16.45 8.55
N TYR A 200 -9.39 -15.15 8.57
CA TYR A 200 -8.99 -14.46 9.78
C TYR A 200 -10.20 -14.25 10.70
N MET A 201 -10.08 -14.69 11.94
CA MET A 201 -11.05 -14.40 13.01
C MET A 201 -10.35 -13.55 14.08
N LYS A 202 -10.79 -12.29 14.21
CA LYS A 202 -10.30 -11.42 15.29
C LYS A 202 -10.76 -12.04 16.62
N ARG A 203 -9.81 -12.43 17.48
CA ARG A 203 -10.07 -12.98 18.82
C ARG A 203 -10.43 -11.88 19.78
#